data_1835ce58a994dfd0a367dd47e9f0caa4
#
_entry.id   1835ce58a994dfd0a367dd47e9f0caa4
#
_cell.length_a   1.000
_cell.length_b   1.000
_cell.length_c   1.000
_cell.angle_alpha   90.00
_cell.angle_beta   90.00
_cell.angle_gamma   90.00
#
_symmetry.space_group_name_H-M   'P 1'
#
loop_
_entity.id
_entity.type
_entity.pdbx_description
1 polymer ?
#
loop_
_entity_poly.entity_id
_entity_poly.type
_entity_poly.pdbx_seq_one_letter_code
_entity_poly.pdbx_strand_id
1 'polypeptide(L)'
;MYTSRGQLSGSKVFKDPVHRYIYVYDHLVWELINTKEFQRLRRIKQLGTSFLTFHGAEHTRFHHSLGVYEIARQLIDQFHEYPEWDDRNRELLLAAALLHDVGHGPFSHAFEHVFAVRHEVWTERIILGDTEVNKVLSEMGVGFPEEVAAIINKTHPNRLLVNILSSQLDVDRMDYLLRDAHFAGVSYGKFDLERMLRVLRPDEDQVVVKQSGMHTIEDYIMRRYQMYWQVYLHPATRSSDLLLKAVLERAQELYESGYSFEMTPKHFLPIFNHEDMTLEHYLKLDETIVYFYFQEWMDEADPILADLASRFVNRRLLKYKNFPEANRVRYMDRLRSTMEAIGLPTRYYLLEDQLSQLPYDLYKGHGTYEGIYLKMNDGDRREISEVSMLVQSILNSRQSDEKIYYPEDVLLNLKDHASEKTWMLSTLRGD
;
A
#
# COMPACT_ATOMS: atom_id res chain seq x y z
N MET A 1 24.58 -19.75 17.20
CA MET A 1 25.72 -19.24 16.39
C MET A 1 25.16 -19.02 15.00
N TYR A 2 25.48 -17.91 14.35
CA TYR A 2 25.05 -17.62 12.96
C TYR A 2 25.74 -18.60 12.00
N THR A 3 25.00 -19.10 11.03
CA THR A 3 25.48 -20.03 10.02
C THR A 3 24.97 -19.59 8.67
N SER A 4 25.83 -18.99 7.83
CA SER A 4 25.49 -18.70 6.46
C SER A 4 25.18 -20.00 5.69
N ARG A 5 24.11 -20.02 4.94
CA ARG A 5 23.74 -21.15 4.05
C ARG A 5 24.46 -21.10 2.72
N GLY A 6 25.24 -20.05 2.50
CA GLY A 6 26.02 -19.85 1.29
C GLY A 6 25.19 -19.56 0.04
N GLN A 7 25.91 -19.55 -1.08
CA GLN A 7 25.33 -19.28 -2.38
C GLN A 7 24.89 -20.57 -3.11
N LEU A 8 23.89 -20.45 -3.95
CA LEU A 8 23.46 -21.48 -4.90
C LEU A 8 24.59 -21.84 -5.86
N SER A 9 24.64 -23.07 -6.32
CA SER A 9 25.61 -23.51 -7.34
C SER A 9 25.44 -22.80 -8.70
N GLY A 10 24.34 -22.07 -8.86
CA GLY A 10 24.02 -21.20 -10.00
C GLY A 10 22.86 -20.30 -9.64
N SER A 11 22.77 -19.11 -10.20
CA SER A 11 21.69 -18.16 -9.93
C SER A 11 20.32 -18.68 -10.38
N LYS A 12 19.28 -18.37 -9.60
CA LYS A 12 17.90 -18.41 -10.08
C LYS A 12 17.55 -17.03 -10.64
N VAL A 13 16.75 -17.00 -11.69
CA VAL A 13 16.48 -15.75 -12.43
C VAL A 13 14.99 -15.60 -12.66
N PHE A 14 14.47 -14.43 -12.26
CA PHE A 14 13.11 -14.01 -12.59
C PHE A 14 13.18 -12.91 -13.65
N LYS A 15 12.41 -13.06 -14.74
CA LYS A 15 12.23 -11.98 -15.69
C LYS A 15 11.22 -10.99 -15.13
N ASP A 16 11.59 -9.71 -15.04
CA ASP A 16 10.77 -8.67 -14.44
C ASP A 16 10.61 -7.48 -15.41
N PRO A 17 9.41 -6.90 -15.56
CA PRO A 17 9.20 -5.81 -16.51
C PRO A 17 9.83 -4.47 -16.07
N VAL A 18 10.15 -4.30 -14.79
CA VAL A 18 10.77 -3.09 -14.21
C VAL A 18 12.28 -3.24 -14.16
N HIS A 19 12.76 -4.33 -13.52
CA HIS A 19 14.19 -4.58 -13.30
C HIS A 19 14.86 -5.41 -14.41
N ARG A 20 14.11 -5.80 -15.46
CA ARG A 20 14.54 -6.73 -16.53
C ARG A 20 14.78 -8.14 -16.01
N TYR A 21 15.72 -8.33 -15.11
CA TYR A 21 16.06 -9.61 -14.48
C TYR A 21 16.36 -9.39 -13.00
N ILE A 22 15.78 -10.25 -12.18
CA ILE A 22 16.05 -10.33 -10.74
C ILE A 22 16.85 -11.60 -10.50
N TYR A 23 18.02 -11.48 -9.91
CA TYR A 23 18.93 -12.58 -9.68
C TYR A 23 18.95 -12.99 -8.23
N VAL A 24 18.69 -14.28 -7.97
CA VAL A 24 18.77 -14.87 -6.63
C VAL A 24 20.00 -15.78 -6.60
N TYR A 25 20.95 -15.43 -5.76
CA TYR A 25 22.20 -16.16 -5.57
C TYR A 25 22.22 -16.96 -4.25
N ASP A 26 21.44 -16.53 -3.25
CA ASP A 26 21.49 -17.03 -1.90
C ASP A 26 20.48 -18.15 -1.67
N HIS A 27 20.90 -19.23 -0.98
CA HIS A 27 20.02 -20.33 -0.58
C HIS A 27 18.88 -19.82 0.30
N LEU A 28 19.18 -18.96 1.29
CA LEU A 28 18.18 -18.35 2.16
C LEU A 28 17.04 -17.70 1.39
N VAL A 29 17.39 -16.79 0.46
CA VAL A 29 16.40 -16.05 -0.33
C VAL A 29 15.58 -16.97 -1.21
N TRP A 30 16.22 -17.96 -1.85
CA TRP A 30 15.53 -18.93 -2.69
C TRP A 30 14.50 -19.74 -1.91
N GLU A 31 14.84 -20.20 -0.71
CA GLU A 31 13.93 -20.98 0.15
C GLU A 31 12.78 -20.10 0.67
N LEU A 32 13.08 -18.88 1.12
CA LEU A 32 12.03 -17.92 1.53
C LEU A 32 11.02 -17.65 0.41
N ILE A 33 11.47 -17.48 -0.84
CA ILE A 33 10.59 -17.32 -1.99
C ILE A 33 9.63 -18.51 -2.16
N ASN A 34 10.07 -19.73 -1.84
CA ASN A 34 9.27 -20.94 -2.02
C ASN A 34 8.33 -21.26 -0.84
N THR A 35 8.37 -20.51 0.25
CA THR A 35 7.44 -20.68 1.37
C THR A 35 6.00 -20.36 0.95
N LYS A 36 5.02 -21.08 1.53
CA LYS A 36 3.59 -20.85 1.22
C LYS A 36 3.12 -19.44 1.59
N GLU A 37 3.69 -18.86 2.65
CA GLU A 37 3.39 -17.50 3.09
C GLU A 37 3.84 -16.48 2.04
N PHE A 38 5.04 -16.62 1.50
CA PHE A 38 5.52 -15.74 0.44
C PHE A 38 4.76 -15.97 -0.89
N GLN A 39 4.49 -17.22 -1.26
CA GLN A 39 3.71 -17.56 -2.46
C GLN A 39 2.26 -17.01 -2.40
N ARG A 40 1.68 -16.81 -1.20
CA ARG A 40 0.39 -16.16 -1.01
C ARG A 40 0.35 -14.76 -1.62
N LEU A 41 1.47 -14.02 -1.60
CA LEU A 41 1.56 -12.67 -2.15
C LEU A 41 1.21 -12.58 -3.65
N ARG A 42 1.24 -13.70 -4.39
CA ARG A 42 0.75 -13.76 -5.78
C ARG A 42 -0.75 -13.48 -5.92
N ARG A 43 -1.50 -13.58 -4.83
CA ARG A 43 -2.95 -13.37 -4.77
C ARG A 43 -3.34 -12.09 -4.01
N ILE A 44 -2.35 -11.24 -3.73
CA ILE A 44 -2.53 -9.92 -3.09
C ILE A 44 -2.02 -8.85 -4.05
N LYS A 45 -2.92 -8.03 -4.58
CA LYS A 45 -2.54 -6.93 -5.48
C LYS A 45 -1.79 -5.83 -4.73
N GLN A 46 -0.77 -5.27 -5.38
CA GLN A 46 0.03 -4.18 -4.81
C GLN A 46 -0.80 -2.91 -4.60
N LEU A 47 -1.58 -2.54 -5.59
CA LEU A 47 -2.38 -1.31 -5.60
C LEU A 47 -3.84 -1.51 -5.17
N GLY A 48 -4.15 -2.58 -4.42
CA GLY A 48 -5.50 -2.84 -3.91
C GLY A 48 -6.56 -2.78 -5.00
N THR A 49 -7.48 -1.82 -4.91
CA THR A 49 -8.61 -1.67 -5.85
C THR A 49 -8.28 -0.86 -7.10
N SER A 50 -7.06 -0.33 -7.23
CA SER A 50 -6.69 0.61 -8.31
C SER A 50 -6.79 0.03 -9.72
N PHE A 51 -6.77 -1.31 -9.88
CA PHE A 51 -7.00 -1.96 -11.18
C PHE A 51 -8.40 -1.67 -11.77
N LEU A 52 -9.37 -1.30 -10.95
CA LEU A 52 -10.67 -0.81 -11.41
C LEU A 52 -10.59 0.58 -12.08
N THR A 53 -9.49 1.30 -11.89
CA THR A 53 -9.21 2.59 -12.52
C THR A 53 -8.13 2.46 -13.59
N PHE A 54 -7.01 1.87 -13.23
CA PHE A 54 -5.86 1.60 -14.10
C PHE A 54 -5.84 0.11 -14.44
N HIS A 55 -6.46 -0.27 -15.54
CA HIS A 55 -6.71 -1.66 -15.89
C HIS A 55 -5.45 -2.54 -16.01
N GLY A 56 -4.27 -1.97 -16.16
CA GLY A 56 -2.99 -2.68 -16.13
C GLY A 56 -2.43 -2.89 -14.73
N ALA A 57 -3.00 -2.27 -13.68
CA ALA A 57 -2.49 -2.33 -12.30
C ALA A 57 -2.86 -3.66 -11.59
N GLU A 58 -2.54 -4.79 -12.27
CA GLU A 58 -2.82 -6.17 -11.83
C GLU A 58 -1.64 -6.84 -11.12
N HIS A 59 -0.50 -6.14 -10.99
CA HIS A 59 0.69 -6.67 -10.32
C HIS A 59 0.43 -6.88 -8.82
N THR A 60 1.15 -7.87 -8.30
CA THR A 60 0.95 -8.34 -6.93
C THR A 60 2.13 -7.98 -6.04
N ARG A 61 1.94 -8.09 -4.73
CA ARG A 61 3.01 -7.90 -3.74
C ARG A 61 4.17 -8.88 -3.92
N PHE A 62 3.93 -10.04 -4.52
CA PHE A 62 4.99 -10.95 -4.92
C PHE A 62 6.00 -10.28 -5.89
N HIS A 63 5.51 -9.56 -6.90
CA HIS A 63 6.38 -8.87 -7.85
C HIS A 63 7.16 -7.73 -7.16
N HIS A 64 6.47 -6.99 -6.31
CA HIS A 64 7.04 -5.89 -5.54
C HIS A 64 8.14 -6.38 -4.59
N SER A 65 7.86 -7.37 -3.74
CA SER A 65 8.83 -7.91 -2.79
C SER A 65 10.10 -8.44 -3.47
N LEU A 66 9.97 -9.06 -4.65
CA LEU A 66 11.14 -9.44 -5.46
C LEU A 66 11.91 -8.21 -5.97
N GLY A 67 11.23 -7.15 -6.36
CA GLY A 67 11.86 -5.91 -6.80
C GLY A 67 12.59 -5.19 -5.67
N VAL A 68 11.99 -5.13 -4.49
CA VAL A 68 12.61 -4.56 -3.28
C VAL A 68 13.87 -5.34 -2.91
N TYR A 69 13.81 -6.67 -2.94
CA TYR A 69 14.98 -7.52 -2.78
C TYR A 69 16.07 -7.19 -3.82
N GLU A 70 15.73 -7.04 -5.10
CA GLU A 70 16.72 -6.75 -6.15
C GLU A 70 17.40 -5.39 -5.96
N ILE A 71 16.62 -4.34 -5.58
CA ILE A 71 17.22 -3.02 -5.29
C ILE A 71 18.11 -3.11 -4.06
N ALA A 72 17.68 -3.80 -3.01
CA ALA A 72 18.50 -4.01 -1.81
C ALA A 72 19.83 -4.71 -2.15
N ARG A 73 19.77 -5.78 -2.96
CA ARG A 73 20.96 -6.51 -3.44
C ARG A 73 21.92 -5.59 -4.21
N GLN A 74 21.39 -4.79 -5.15
CA GLN A 74 22.23 -3.84 -5.92
C GLN A 74 22.86 -2.78 -5.02
N LEU A 75 22.13 -2.29 -4.03
CA LEU A 75 22.63 -1.30 -3.09
C LEU A 75 23.72 -1.87 -2.19
N ILE A 76 23.56 -3.12 -1.73
CA ILE A 76 24.57 -3.86 -0.98
C ILE A 76 25.86 -4.01 -1.80
N ASP A 77 25.73 -4.45 -3.05
CA ASP A 77 26.88 -4.61 -3.95
C ASP A 77 27.62 -3.28 -4.14
N GLN A 78 26.92 -2.15 -4.12
CA GLN A 78 27.51 -0.82 -4.22
C GLN A 78 28.17 -0.39 -2.91
N PHE A 79 27.71 -0.85 -1.76
CA PHE A 79 28.24 -0.53 -0.44
C PHE A 79 29.33 -1.51 0.03
N HIS A 80 29.83 -2.38 -0.84
CA HIS A 80 30.79 -3.45 -0.50
C HIS A 80 32.07 -2.95 0.19
N GLU A 81 32.47 -1.72 0.00
CA GLU A 81 33.64 -1.12 0.64
C GLU A 81 33.36 -0.59 2.06
N TYR A 82 32.09 -0.65 2.52
CA TYR A 82 31.73 -0.16 3.84
C TYR A 82 32.13 -1.18 4.92
N PRO A 83 32.94 -0.80 5.94
CA PRO A 83 33.58 -1.74 6.86
C PRO A 83 32.60 -2.56 7.73
N GLU A 84 31.39 -2.04 7.97
CA GLU A 84 30.38 -2.72 8.80
C GLU A 84 29.50 -3.71 8.01
N TRP A 85 29.81 -3.90 6.74
CA TRP A 85 29.02 -4.73 5.84
C TRP A 85 29.53 -6.17 5.84
N ASP A 86 29.08 -6.98 6.79
CA ASP A 86 29.38 -8.40 6.88
C ASP A 86 28.30 -9.28 6.22
N ASP A 87 28.61 -10.56 6.06
CA ASP A 87 27.67 -11.52 5.45
C ASP A 87 26.35 -11.63 6.21
N ARG A 88 26.38 -11.49 7.55
CA ARG A 88 25.18 -11.54 8.37
C ARG A 88 24.27 -10.33 8.13
N ASN A 89 24.80 -9.12 8.15
CA ASN A 89 24.04 -7.90 7.88
C ASN A 89 23.47 -7.90 6.46
N ARG A 90 24.24 -8.46 5.51
CA ARG A 90 23.78 -8.66 4.14
C ARG A 90 22.56 -9.60 4.08
N GLU A 91 22.63 -10.77 4.68
CA GLU A 91 21.55 -11.76 4.66
C GLU A 91 20.31 -11.27 5.44
N LEU A 92 20.51 -10.58 6.57
CA LEU A 92 19.43 -9.92 7.31
C LEU A 92 18.66 -8.90 6.45
N LEU A 93 19.39 -8.01 5.77
CA LEU A 93 18.74 -7.01 4.92
C LEU A 93 18.02 -7.63 3.73
N LEU A 94 18.63 -8.64 3.06
CA LEU A 94 17.97 -9.31 1.93
C LEU A 94 16.70 -10.04 2.36
N ALA A 95 16.72 -10.73 3.52
CA ALA A 95 15.54 -11.39 4.07
C ALA A 95 14.47 -10.36 4.47
N ALA A 96 14.85 -9.28 5.15
CA ALA A 96 13.92 -8.21 5.52
C ALA A 96 13.31 -7.53 4.30
N ALA A 97 14.10 -7.22 3.27
CA ALA A 97 13.63 -6.62 2.02
C ALA A 97 12.65 -7.54 1.27
N LEU A 98 12.89 -8.86 1.27
CA LEU A 98 11.97 -9.81 0.65
C LEU A 98 10.65 -9.95 1.43
N LEU A 99 10.71 -9.96 2.77
CA LEU A 99 9.59 -10.33 3.64
C LEU A 99 8.80 -9.14 4.20
N HIS A 100 9.20 -7.89 3.97
CA HIS A 100 8.61 -6.72 4.63
C HIS A 100 7.08 -6.64 4.47
N ASP A 101 6.56 -7.08 3.34
CA ASP A 101 5.15 -7.05 2.96
C ASP A 101 4.41 -8.39 3.10
N VAL A 102 5.05 -9.45 3.66
CA VAL A 102 4.47 -10.80 3.70
C VAL A 102 3.16 -10.88 4.49
N GLY A 103 2.95 -9.94 5.40
CA GLY A 103 1.76 -9.83 6.26
C GLY A 103 0.57 -9.08 5.64
N HIS A 104 0.65 -8.54 4.43
CA HIS A 104 -0.49 -7.84 3.84
C HIS A 104 -1.70 -8.74 3.59
N GLY A 105 -2.90 -8.19 3.86
CA GLY A 105 -4.18 -8.78 3.56
C GLY A 105 -4.72 -8.42 2.17
N PRO A 106 -5.90 -8.96 1.79
CA PRO A 106 -6.54 -8.65 0.51
C PRO A 106 -6.84 -7.15 0.38
N PHE A 107 -6.62 -6.57 -0.80
CA PHE A 107 -6.78 -5.13 -1.07
C PHE A 107 -5.97 -4.21 -0.16
N SER A 108 -4.95 -4.76 0.51
CA SER A 108 -3.98 -3.98 1.29
C SER A 108 -4.62 -3.01 2.30
N HIS A 109 -4.30 -1.74 2.22
CA HIS A 109 -4.74 -0.72 3.19
C HIS A 109 -6.27 -0.51 3.27
N ALA A 110 -7.02 -0.76 2.19
CA ALA A 110 -8.48 -0.63 2.24
C ALA A 110 -9.10 -1.65 3.21
N PHE A 111 -8.62 -2.89 3.21
CA PHE A 111 -9.05 -3.93 4.14
C PHE A 111 -8.60 -3.65 5.59
N GLU A 112 -7.37 -3.14 5.75
CA GLU A 112 -6.83 -2.76 7.06
C GLU A 112 -7.68 -1.68 7.74
N HIS A 113 -8.11 -0.67 6.98
CA HIS A 113 -8.95 0.41 7.50
C HIS A 113 -10.34 -0.07 7.95
N VAL A 114 -10.92 -1.08 7.27
CA VAL A 114 -12.23 -1.62 7.66
C VAL A 114 -12.16 -2.40 8.96
N PHE A 115 -11.15 -3.24 9.10
CA PHE A 115 -11.08 -4.24 10.17
C PHE A 115 -10.00 -3.98 11.21
N ALA A 116 -9.33 -2.84 11.16
CA ALA A 116 -8.23 -2.47 12.05
C ALA A 116 -7.09 -3.53 12.11
N VAL A 117 -6.88 -4.23 11.01
CA VAL A 117 -5.89 -5.31 10.89
C VAL A 117 -4.62 -4.76 10.28
N ARG A 118 -3.59 -4.53 11.10
CA ARG A 118 -2.32 -3.95 10.64
C ARG A 118 -1.40 -5.01 10.05
N HIS A 119 -0.95 -4.83 8.81
CA HIS A 119 -0.06 -5.78 8.12
C HIS A 119 1.29 -5.97 8.82
N GLU A 120 1.82 -4.94 9.49
CA GLU A 120 3.09 -5.04 10.22
C GLU A 120 2.99 -6.09 11.34
N VAL A 121 1.85 -6.14 12.05
CA VAL A 121 1.60 -7.14 13.09
C VAL A 121 1.56 -8.55 12.49
N TRP A 122 0.95 -8.72 11.34
CA TRP A 122 0.88 -10.00 10.67
C TRP A 122 2.22 -10.41 10.04
N THR A 123 3.00 -9.46 9.53
CA THR A 123 4.38 -9.70 9.09
C THR A 123 5.22 -10.27 10.25
N GLU A 124 5.17 -9.64 11.42
CA GLU A 124 5.86 -10.12 12.60
C GLU A 124 5.36 -11.51 13.02
N ARG A 125 4.05 -11.74 13.07
CA ARG A 125 3.47 -13.06 13.39
C ARG A 125 3.88 -14.14 12.39
N ILE A 126 4.04 -13.82 11.12
CA ILE A 126 4.53 -14.78 10.11
C ILE A 126 6.01 -15.08 10.31
N ILE A 127 6.82 -14.08 10.59
CA ILE A 127 8.27 -14.23 10.78
C ILE A 127 8.59 -15.00 12.07
N LEU A 128 7.86 -14.74 13.16
CA LEU A 128 8.15 -15.30 14.48
C LEU A 128 7.29 -16.51 14.86
N GLY A 129 6.20 -16.79 14.13
CA GLY A 129 5.27 -17.87 14.43
C GLY A 129 5.65 -19.22 13.83
N ASP A 130 4.80 -20.24 14.01
CA ASP A 130 5.00 -21.57 13.37
C ASP A 130 4.65 -21.53 11.89
N THR A 131 5.59 -21.08 11.06
CA THR A 131 5.46 -20.89 9.61
C THR A 131 6.64 -21.54 8.88
N GLU A 132 6.53 -21.68 7.57
CA GLU A 132 7.65 -22.08 6.73
C GLU A 132 8.72 -20.99 6.70
N VAL A 133 8.33 -19.71 6.69
CA VAL A 133 9.23 -18.55 6.78
C VAL A 133 10.09 -18.64 8.04
N ASN A 134 9.47 -18.83 9.22
CA ASN A 134 10.20 -18.94 10.47
C ASN A 134 11.19 -20.12 10.46
N LYS A 135 10.78 -21.27 9.94
CA LYS A 135 11.64 -22.45 9.84
C LYS A 135 12.90 -22.16 9.02
N VAL A 136 12.73 -21.54 7.85
CA VAL A 136 13.87 -21.16 6.99
C VAL A 136 14.79 -20.15 7.68
N LEU A 137 14.23 -19.12 8.30
CA LEU A 137 15.02 -18.10 9.01
C LEU A 137 15.76 -18.67 10.22
N SER A 138 15.13 -19.59 10.98
CA SER A 138 15.71 -20.21 12.17
C SER A 138 16.94 -21.07 11.88
N GLU A 139 17.07 -21.59 10.66
CA GLU A 139 18.26 -22.34 10.22
C GLU A 139 19.52 -21.46 10.08
N MET A 140 19.34 -20.13 10.00
CA MET A 140 20.46 -19.16 9.99
C MET A 140 21.10 -18.96 11.37
N GLY A 141 20.43 -19.42 12.42
CA GLY A 141 20.88 -19.35 13.80
C GLY A 141 19.91 -18.67 14.75
N VAL A 142 20.21 -18.81 16.04
CA VAL A 142 19.36 -18.23 17.10
C VAL A 142 19.31 -16.73 16.99
N GLY A 143 18.08 -16.17 17.05
CA GLY A 143 17.82 -14.72 17.01
C GLY A 143 17.71 -14.14 15.60
N PHE A 144 17.94 -14.92 14.54
CA PHE A 144 17.87 -14.40 13.17
C PHE A 144 16.46 -13.98 12.75
N PRO A 145 15.38 -14.75 13.03
CA PRO A 145 14.00 -14.29 12.77
C PRO A 145 13.67 -12.98 13.50
N GLU A 146 14.06 -12.87 14.77
CA GLU A 146 13.83 -11.69 15.60
C GLU A 146 14.54 -10.45 15.05
N GLU A 147 15.77 -10.61 14.54
CA GLU A 147 16.50 -9.50 13.91
C GLU A 147 15.87 -9.09 12.57
N VAL A 148 15.41 -10.02 11.74
CA VAL A 148 14.64 -9.70 10.52
C VAL A 148 13.37 -8.93 10.87
N ALA A 149 12.60 -9.40 11.86
CA ALA A 149 11.40 -8.69 12.32
C ALA A 149 11.75 -7.30 12.90
N ALA A 150 12.86 -7.16 13.63
CA ALA A 150 13.30 -5.88 14.18
C ALA A 150 13.70 -4.87 13.12
N ILE A 151 14.29 -5.29 11.99
CA ILE A 151 14.56 -4.41 10.84
C ILE A 151 13.26 -3.88 10.26
N ILE A 152 12.28 -4.74 10.01
CA ILE A 152 10.98 -4.39 9.45
C ILE A 152 10.21 -3.47 10.41
N ASN A 153 10.21 -3.77 11.70
CA ASN A 153 9.57 -2.98 12.76
C ASN A 153 10.36 -1.72 13.16
N LYS A 154 11.50 -1.44 12.51
CA LYS A 154 12.36 -0.26 12.74
C LYS A 154 13.00 -0.19 14.13
N THR A 155 13.15 -1.32 14.79
CA THR A 155 13.72 -1.43 16.17
C THR A 155 15.10 -2.03 16.20
N HIS A 156 15.65 -2.49 15.07
CA HIS A 156 16.97 -3.09 14.99
C HIS A 156 18.08 -2.10 15.37
N PRO A 157 19.11 -2.53 16.17
CA PRO A 157 20.19 -1.65 16.61
C PRO A 157 21.04 -1.10 15.47
N ASN A 158 21.28 -1.88 14.41
CA ASN A 158 21.94 -1.37 13.21
C ASN A 158 20.94 -0.52 12.41
N ARG A 159 21.02 0.80 12.62
CA ARG A 159 20.10 1.77 12.01
C ARG A 159 20.27 1.87 10.50
N LEU A 160 21.44 1.55 9.95
CA LEU A 160 21.67 1.57 8.51
C LEU A 160 20.78 0.55 7.79
N LEU A 161 20.63 -0.68 8.33
CA LEU A 161 19.73 -1.71 7.76
C LEU A 161 18.28 -1.22 7.75
N VAL A 162 17.86 -0.61 8.86
CA VAL A 162 16.52 -0.02 8.97
C VAL A 162 16.32 1.09 7.95
N ASN A 163 17.30 1.97 7.81
CA ASN A 163 17.23 3.13 6.92
C ASN A 163 17.17 2.73 5.44
N ILE A 164 17.91 1.69 5.05
CA ILE A 164 17.85 1.14 3.68
C ILE A 164 16.46 0.60 3.36
N LEU A 165 15.81 -0.09 4.30
CA LEU A 165 14.49 -0.68 4.09
C LEU A 165 13.34 0.30 4.29
N SER A 166 13.50 1.28 5.20
CA SER A 166 12.40 2.16 5.61
C SER A 166 12.90 3.56 5.96
N SER A 167 13.01 4.42 4.95
CA SER A 167 13.39 5.83 5.08
C SER A 167 12.71 6.67 4.00
N GLN A 168 13.21 7.86 3.73
CA GLN A 168 12.73 8.68 2.60
C GLN A 168 13.31 8.21 1.25
N LEU A 169 14.46 7.52 1.28
CA LEU A 169 15.16 6.99 0.11
C LEU A 169 15.38 5.48 0.28
N ASP A 170 14.34 4.77 0.65
CA ASP A 170 14.37 3.33 0.88
C ASP A 170 14.13 2.51 -0.40
N VAL A 171 14.53 1.24 -0.33
CA VAL A 171 14.40 0.31 -1.45
C VAL A 171 12.94 -0.06 -1.75
N ASP A 172 12.05 0.01 -0.75
CA ASP A 172 10.61 -0.20 -0.88
C ASP A 172 9.99 0.85 -1.80
N ARG A 173 10.16 2.14 -1.47
CA ARG A 173 9.65 3.26 -2.28
C ARG A 173 10.24 3.29 -3.69
N MET A 174 11.52 2.95 -3.82
CA MET A 174 12.16 2.93 -5.14
C MET A 174 11.53 1.88 -6.06
N ASP A 175 11.19 0.69 -5.54
CA ASP A 175 10.52 -0.32 -6.36
C ASP A 175 9.07 0.07 -6.65
N TYR A 176 8.25 0.37 -5.61
CA TYR A 176 6.83 0.56 -5.87
C TYR A 176 6.55 1.76 -6.78
N LEU A 177 7.29 2.87 -6.68
CA LEU A 177 7.09 4.01 -7.58
C LEU A 177 7.31 3.63 -9.04
N LEU A 178 8.38 2.91 -9.35
CA LEU A 178 8.67 2.45 -10.71
C LEU A 178 7.67 1.40 -11.18
N ARG A 179 7.35 0.44 -10.32
CA ARG A 179 6.47 -0.69 -10.62
C ARG A 179 5.04 -0.25 -10.81
N ASP A 180 4.52 0.56 -9.90
CA ASP A 180 3.17 1.09 -9.97
C ASP A 180 2.99 1.98 -11.20
N ALA A 181 3.96 2.85 -11.51
CA ALA A 181 3.95 3.64 -12.73
C ALA A 181 3.95 2.78 -13.99
N HIS A 182 4.74 1.69 -14.00
CA HIS A 182 4.79 0.77 -15.13
C HIS A 182 3.44 0.10 -15.37
N PHE A 183 2.87 -0.52 -14.34
CA PHE A 183 1.64 -1.28 -14.45
C PHE A 183 0.38 -0.40 -14.55
N ALA A 184 0.36 0.76 -13.93
CA ALA A 184 -0.70 1.75 -14.15
C ALA A 184 -0.63 2.39 -15.54
N GLY A 185 0.44 2.17 -16.32
CA GLY A 185 0.62 2.71 -17.66
C GLY A 185 0.90 4.22 -17.68
N VAL A 186 1.45 4.77 -16.60
CA VAL A 186 1.74 6.20 -16.45
C VAL A 186 3.24 6.49 -16.49
N SER A 187 3.60 7.74 -16.75
CA SER A 187 5.00 8.19 -16.78
C SER A 187 5.43 8.92 -15.51
N TYR A 188 4.50 9.20 -14.61
CA TYR A 188 4.72 10.09 -13.45
C TYR A 188 5.75 9.55 -12.46
N GLY A 189 5.80 8.23 -12.22
CA GLY A 189 6.69 7.60 -11.25
C GLY A 189 8.05 7.15 -11.80
N LYS A 190 8.34 7.40 -13.08
CA LYS A 190 9.58 6.95 -13.71
C LYS A 190 10.73 7.91 -13.38
N PHE A 191 11.77 7.39 -12.72
CA PHE A 191 13.02 8.09 -12.43
C PHE A 191 14.21 7.18 -12.78
N ASP A 192 15.42 7.76 -12.81
CA ASP A 192 16.66 7.03 -13.13
C ASP A 192 17.17 6.29 -11.88
N LEU A 193 16.78 5.01 -11.73
CA LEU A 193 17.17 4.17 -10.60
C LEU A 193 18.69 3.94 -10.57
N GLU A 194 19.33 3.71 -11.72
CA GLU A 194 20.79 3.47 -11.77
C GLU A 194 21.54 4.71 -11.26
N ARG A 195 21.11 5.89 -11.68
CA ARG A 195 21.67 7.14 -11.19
C ARG A 195 21.38 7.34 -9.70
N MET A 196 20.17 7.02 -9.26
CA MET A 196 19.78 7.08 -7.84
C MET A 196 20.73 6.24 -7.01
N LEU A 197 20.86 4.96 -7.30
CA LEU A 197 21.74 4.06 -6.55
C LEU A 197 23.19 4.58 -6.53
N ARG A 198 23.72 5.03 -7.66
CA ARG A 198 25.09 5.54 -7.78
C ARG A 198 25.41 6.77 -6.92
N VAL A 199 24.42 7.57 -6.53
CA VAL A 199 24.65 8.75 -5.70
C VAL A 199 24.44 8.49 -4.21
N LEU A 200 23.84 7.36 -3.83
CA LEU A 200 23.65 6.97 -2.43
C LEU A 200 24.97 6.51 -1.81
N ARG A 201 25.16 6.82 -0.53
CA ARG A 201 26.29 6.35 0.28
C ARG A 201 25.85 6.02 1.69
N PRO A 202 26.40 4.97 2.30
CA PRO A 202 26.27 4.75 3.73
C PRO A 202 27.10 5.82 4.46
N ASP A 203 26.58 6.35 5.53
CA ASP A 203 27.23 7.35 6.35
C ASP A 203 26.74 7.21 7.80
N GLU A 204 27.54 6.54 8.64
CA GLU A 204 27.14 6.11 9.97
C GLU A 204 25.85 5.26 9.93
N ASP A 205 24.79 5.72 10.57
CA ASP A 205 23.52 5.01 10.76
C ASP A 205 22.49 5.23 9.63
N GLN A 206 22.85 5.97 8.57
CA GLN A 206 21.87 6.32 7.53
C GLN A 206 22.48 6.34 6.13
N VAL A 207 21.59 6.32 5.13
CA VAL A 207 21.94 6.55 3.73
C VAL A 207 21.87 8.03 3.43
N VAL A 208 22.98 8.58 2.90
CA VAL A 208 23.09 9.96 2.45
C VAL A 208 23.31 10.03 0.94
N VAL A 209 23.10 11.19 0.37
CA VAL A 209 23.24 11.44 -1.07
C VAL A 209 24.48 12.29 -1.31
N LYS A 210 25.32 11.93 -2.27
CA LYS A 210 26.40 12.83 -2.73
C LYS A 210 25.81 14.17 -3.20
N GLN A 211 26.47 15.28 -2.94
CA GLN A 211 26.04 16.60 -3.42
C GLN A 211 25.71 16.62 -4.93
N SER A 212 26.48 15.90 -5.75
CA SER A 212 26.23 15.78 -7.19
C SER A 212 24.94 15.03 -7.56
N GLY A 213 24.27 14.40 -6.59
CA GLY A 213 23.01 13.69 -6.73
C GLY A 213 21.78 14.55 -6.45
N MET A 214 21.91 15.79 -6.01
CA MET A 214 20.80 16.65 -5.58
C MET A 214 19.64 16.66 -6.59
N HIS A 215 19.91 16.91 -7.86
CA HIS A 215 18.87 16.97 -8.89
C HIS A 215 18.19 15.60 -9.16
N THR A 216 18.89 14.49 -8.91
CA THR A 216 18.29 13.15 -8.99
C THR A 216 17.25 12.97 -7.89
N ILE A 217 17.51 13.49 -6.69
CA ILE A 217 16.59 13.45 -5.57
C ILE A 217 15.42 14.40 -5.78
N GLU A 218 15.64 15.58 -6.32
CA GLU A 218 14.56 16.51 -6.70
C GLU A 218 13.58 15.87 -7.68
N ASP A 219 14.08 15.19 -8.72
CA ASP A 219 13.23 14.45 -9.67
C ASP A 219 12.45 13.33 -8.97
N TYR A 220 13.12 12.53 -8.12
CA TYR A 220 12.49 11.47 -7.35
C TYR A 220 11.35 11.99 -6.45
N ILE A 221 11.57 13.08 -5.69
CA ILE A 221 10.54 13.69 -4.84
C ILE A 221 9.36 14.16 -5.67
N MET A 222 9.62 14.78 -6.84
CA MET A 222 8.56 15.23 -7.75
C MET A 222 7.77 14.06 -8.33
N ARG A 223 8.44 12.96 -8.72
CA ARG A 223 7.78 11.74 -9.23
C ARG A 223 6.87 11.12 -8.17
N ARG A 224 7.37 11.04 -6.94
CA ARG A 224 6.58 10.57 -5.80
C ARG A 224 5.34 11.44 -5.58
N TYR A 225 5.49 12.75 -5.56
CA TYR A 225 4.39 13.71 -5.44
C TYR A 225 3.33 13.49 -6.54
N GLN A 226 3.75 13.37 -7.79
CA GLN A 226 2.85 13.14 -8.91
C GLN A 226 2.11 11.80 -8.82
N MET A 227 2.79 10.71 -8.44
CA MET A 227 2.16 9.41 -8.26
C MET A 227 1.07 9.46 -7.19
N TYR A 228 1.30 10.17 -6.09
CA TYR A 228 0.30 10.34 -5.05
C TYR A 228 -1.00 10.95 -5.59
N TRP A 229 -0.91 12.08 -6.27
CA TRP A 229 -2.10 12.78 -6.77
C TRP A 229 -2.75 12.10 -7.97
N GLN A 230 -1.96 11.56 -8.87
CA GLN A 230 -2.47 11.04 -10.14
C GLN A 230 -2.87 9.56 -10.08
N VAL A 231 -2.32 8.79 -9.15
CA VAL A 231 -2.56 7.35 -9.06
C VAL A 231 -3.20 6.97 -7.73
N TYR A 232 -2.51 7.20 -6.60
CA TYR A 232 -2.98 6.69 -5.30
C TYR A 232 -4.21 7.43 -4.78
N LEU A 233 -4.31 8.73 -5.01
CA LEU A 233 -5.45 9.55 -4.62
C LEU A 233 -6.41 9.84 -5.79
N HIS A 234 -6.31 9.08 -6.88
CA HIS A 234 -7.22 9.26 -8.01
C HIS A 234 -8.67 9.03 -7.58
N PRO A 235 -9.62 9.94 -7.90
CA PRO A 235 -10.98 9.85 -7.37
C PRO A 235 -11.71 8.54 -7.66
N ALA A 236 -11.48 7.93 -8.84
CA ALA A 236 -12.08 6.64 -9.16
C ALA A 236 -11.48 5.49 -8.33
N THR A 237 -10.18 5.55 -8.00
CA THR A 237 -9.56 4.60 -7.06
C THR A 237 -10.15 4.76 -5.67
N ARG A 238 -10.28 6.00 -5.17
CA ARG A 238 -10.93 6.28 -3.89
C ARG A 238 -12.39 5.80 -3.86
N SER A 239 -13.13 5.95 -4.97
CA SER A 239 -14.48 5.41 -5.10
C SER A 239 -14.52 3.88 -4.93
N SER A 240 -13.57 3.16 -5.51
CA SER A 240 -13.52 1.70 -5.37
C SER A 240 -13.11 1.25 -3.97
N ASP A 241 -12.21 1.98 -3.29
CA ASP A 241 -11.87 1.72 -1.88
C ASP A 241 -13.07 1.93 -0.95
N LEU A 242 -13.82 3.02 -1.17
CA LEU A 242 -15.03 3.32 -0.40
C LEU A 242 -16.13 2.27 -0.64
N LEU A 243 -16.29 1.78 -1.87
CA LEU A 243 -17.24 0.70 -2.18
C LEU A 243 -16.82 -0.61 -1.49
N LEU A 244 -15.54 -0.98 -1.55
CA LEU A 244 -15.01 -2.14 -0.84
C LEU A 244 -15.36 -2.07 0.65
N LYS A 245 -15.07 -0.92 1.26
CA LYS A 245 -15.40 -0.64 2.66
C LYS A 245 -16.91 -0.80 2.92
N ALA A 246 -17.76 -0.19 2.11
CA ALA A 246 -19.20 -0.23 2.28
C ALA A 246 -19.79 -1.67 2.18
N VAL A 247 -19.26 -2.49 1.24
CA VAL A 247 -19.66 -3.91 1.12
C VAL A 247 -19.33 -4.68 2.39
N LEU A 248 -18.09 -4.54 2.88
CA LEU A 248 -17.61 -5.29 4.06
C LEU A 248 -18.32 -4.83 5.34
N GLU A 249 -18.52 -3.52 5.52
CA GLU A 249 -19.27 -2.97 6.67
C GLU A 249 -20.74 -3.42 6.65
N ARG A 250 -21.38 -3.46 5.47
CA ARG A 250 -22.75 -3.96 5.38
C ARG A 250 -22.87 -5.45 5.70
N ALA A 251 -21.94 -6.24 5.20
CA ALA A 251 -21.90 -7.67 5.52
C ALA A 251 -21.69 -7.93 7.02
N GLN A 252 -20.81 -7.18 7.67
CA GLN A 252 -20.59 -7.24 9.12
C GLN A 252 -21.86 -6.85 9.89
N GLU A 253 -22.49 -5.72 9.55
CA GLU A 253 -23.74 -5.24 10.19
C GLU A 253 -24.86 -6.28 10.07
N LEU A 254 -25.02 -6.90 8.91
CA LEU A 254 -26.01 -7.96 8.71
C LEU A 254 -25.70 -9.18 9.60
N TYR A 255 -24.44 -9.61 9.64
CA TYR A 255 -24.04 -10.70 10.49
C TYR A 255 -24.32 -10.42 11.98
N GLU A 256 -23.97 -9.25 12.48
CA GLU A 256 -24.20 -8.81 13.86
C GLU A 256 -25.71 -8.72 14.19
N SER A 257 -26.57 -8.41 13.20
CA SER A 257 -28.02 -8.39 13.36
C SER A 257 -28.68 -9.78 13.31
N GLY A 258 -27.90 -10.84 13.10
CA GLY A 258 -28.41 -12.22 13.00
C GLY A 258 -28.98 -12.56 11.62
N TYR A 259 -28.61 -11.82 10.56
CA TYR A 259 -29.02 -12.12 9.18
C TYR A 259 -28.50 -13.50 8.75
N SER A 260 -29.33 -14.25 8.08
CA SER A 260 -29.00 -15.59 7.55
C SER A 260 -28.52 -15.45 6.11
N PHE A 261 -27.23 -15.44 5.90
CA PHE A 261 -26.64 -15.48 4.56
C PHE A 261 -26.92 -16.78 3.84
N GLU A 262 -27.16 -16.77 2.54
CA GLU A 262 -27.24 -18.00 1.73
C GLU A 262 -25.94 -18.79 1.83
N MET A 263 -24.80 -18.09 1.78
CA MET A 263 -23.48 -18.65 2.06
C MET A 263 -22.81 -17.93 3.23
N THR A 264 -22.68 -18.63 4.37
CA THR A 264 -22.01 -18.08 5.55
C THR A 264 -20.59 -17.66 5.23
N PRO A 265 -20.21 -16.40 5.49
CA PRO A 265 -18.87 -15.88 5.16
C PRO A 265 -17.80 -16.36 6.16
N LYS A 266 -17.56 -17.66 6.22
CA LYS A 266 -16.74 -18.33 7.24
C LYS A 266 -15.34 -17.78 7.41
N HIS A 267 -14.74 -17.23 6.35
CA HIS A 267 -13.39 -16.65 6.41
C HIS A 267 -13.37 -15.29 7.10
N PHE A 268 -14.52 -14.60 7.18
CA PHE A 268 -14.66 -13.33 7.89
C PHE A 268 -15.18 -13.49 9.33
N LEU A 269 -15.66 -14.68 9.72
CA LEU A 269 -16.28 -14.87 11.04
C LEU A 269 -15.38 -14.44 12.21
N PRO A 270 -14.07 -14.73 12.26
CA PRO A 270 -13.23 -14.25 13.35
C PRO A 270 -13.22 -12.71 13.44
N ILE A 271 -13.26 -12.03 12.29
CA ILE A 271 -13.31 -10.56 12.23
C ILE A 271 -14.67 -10.06 12.69
N PHE A 272 -15.75 -10.63 12.19
CA PHE A 272 -17.13 -10.24 12.51
C PHE A 272 -17.49 -10.50 13.98
N ASN A 273 -16.91 -11.55 14.57
CA ASN A 273 -17.06 -11.86 15.99
C ASN A 273 -16.13 -11.07 16.90
N HIS A 274 -15.26 -10.20 16.36
CA HIS A 274 -14.21 -9.51 17.12
C HIS A 274 -13.30 -10.48 17.89
N GLU A 275 -13.04 -11.66 17.33
CA GLU A 275 -12.17 -12.68 17.89
C GLU A 275 -10.71 -12.48 17.42
N ASP A 276 -9.75 -12.93 18.24
CA ASP A 276 -8.37 -12.99 17.81
C ASP A 276 -8.20 -14.00 16.66
N MET A 277 -7.91 -13.49 15.48
CA MET A 277 -7.70 -14.33 14.31
C MET A 277 -6.41 -15.12 14.45
N THR A 278 -6.49 -16.43 14.23
CA THR A 278 -5.30 -17.28 14.18
C THR A 278 -4.50 -17.00 12.90
N LEU A 279 -3.18 -17.27 12.96
CA LEU A 279 -2.31 -17.12 11.78
C LEU A 279 -2.80 -17.99 10.60
N GLU A 280 -3.24 -19.22 10.88
CA GLU A 280 -3.78 -20.12 9.85
C GLU A 280 -5.03 -19.53 9.15
N HIS A 281 -5.94 -18.90 9.89
CA HIS A 281 -7.10 -18.24 9.31
C HIS A 281 -6.69 -17.02 8.47
N TYR A 282 -5.79 -16.19 8.99
CA TYR A 282 -5.33 -15.02 8.27
C TYR A 282 -4.68 -15.36 6.92
N LEU A 283 -3.85 -16.39 6.89
CA LEU A 283 -3.17 -16.83 5.68
C LEU A 283 -4.12 -17.37 4.59
N LYS A 284 -5.37 -17.73 4.96
CA LYS A 284 -6.42 -18.09 4.00
C LYS A 284 -7.13 -16.89 3.37
N LEU A 285 -6.95 -15.69 3.94
CA LEU A 285 -7.52 -14.47 3.40
C LEU A 285 -6.66 -13.93 2.26
N ASP A 286 -7.22 -13.91 1.07
CA ASP A 286 -6.66 -13.27 -0.11
C ASP A 286 -7.80 -12.67 -0.96
N GLU A 287 -7.46 -12.00 -2.04
CA GLU A 287 -8.45 -11.34 -2.89
C GLU A 287 -9.40 -12.33 -3.58
N THR A 288 -8.95 -13.55 -3.83
CA THR A 288 -9.79 -14.59 -4.44
C THR A 288 -10.99 -14.93 -3.56
N ILE A 289 -10.74 -15.05 -2.25
CA ILE A 289 -11.80 -15.33 -1.26
C ILE A 289 -12.75 -14.13 -1.12
N VAL A 290 -12.21 -12.90 -1.09
CA VAL A 290 -13.08 -11.71 -1.01
C VAL A 290 -13.96 -11.58 -2.24
N TYR A 291 -13.39 -11.74 -3.45
CA TYR A 291 -14.15 -11.73 -4.70
C TYR A 291 -15.22 -12.81 -4.74
N PHE A 292 -14.90 -14.01 -4.27
CA PHE A 292 -15.86 -15.11 -4.18
C PHE A 292 -17.09 -14.68 -3.36
N TYR A 293 -16.91 -14.14 -2.14
CA TYR A 293 -18.04 -13.67 -1.35
C TYR A 293 -18.77 -12.49 -1.99
N PHE A 294 -18.07 -11.58 -2.64
CA PHE A 294 -18.73 -10.47 -3.32
C PHE A 294 -19.63 -10.94 -4.47
N GLN A 295 -19.24 -12.00 -5.19
CA GLN A 295 -20.08 -12.60 -6.21
C GLN A 295 -21.33 -13.26 -5.61
N GLU A 296 -21.19 -14.03 -4.52
CA GLU A 296 -22.31 -14.63 -3.79
C GLU A 296 -23.25 -13.54 -3.23
N TRP A 297 -22.69 -12.46 -2.68
CA TRP A 297 -23.48 -11.38 -2.10
C TRP A 297 -24.23 -10.51 -3.13
N MET A 298 -23.97 -10.66 -4.41
CA MET A 298 -24.79 -10.01 -5.44
C MET A 298 -26.23 -10.57 -5.50
N ASP A 299 -26.43 -11.79 -5.05
CA ASP A 299 -27.71 -12.51 -5.09
C ASP A 299 -28.38 -12.60 -3.71
N GLU A 300 -27.79 -12.00 -2.65
CA GLU A 300 -28.36 -11.97 -1.31
C GLU A 300 -29.69 -11.19 -1.25
N ALA A 301 -30.56 -11.60 -0.32
CA ALA A 301 -31.87 -10.97 -0.15
C ALA A 301 -31.81 -9.53 0.37
N ASP A 302 -30.71 -9.12 1.01
CA ASP A 302 -30.52 -7.72 1.41
C ASP A 302 -30.17 -6.85 0.19
N PRO A 303 -31.06 -5.92 -0.19
CA PRO A 303 -30.88 -5.14 -1.43
C PRO A 303 -29.69 -4.17 -1.39
N ILE A 304 -29.25 -3.77 -0.19
CA ILE A 304 -28.09 -2.87 -0.04
C ILE A 304 -26.80 -3.66 -0.28
N LEU A 305 -26.67 -4.83 0.37
CA LEU A 305 -25.49 -5.68 0.18
C LEU A 305 -25.38 -6.12 -1.29
N ALA A 306 -26.48 -6.57 -1.88
CA ALA A 306 -26.54 -7.01 -3.27
C ALA A 306 -26.14 -5.89 -4.25
N ASP A 307 -26.67 -4.68 -4.08
CA ASP A 307 -26.29 -3.55 -4.95
C ASP A 307 -24.82 -3.13 -4.76
N LEU A 308 -24.34 -3.02 -3.52
CA LEU A 308 -22.95 -2.64 -3.23
C LEU A 308 -21.95 -3.67 -3.78
N ALA A 309 -22.21 -4.96 -3.58
CA ALA A 309 -21.40 -6.05 -4.13
C ALA A 309 -21.39 -6.02 -5.67
N SER A 310 -22.59 -5.88 -6.28
CA SER A 310 -22.73 -5.73 -7.72
C SER A 310 -22.03 -4.50 -8.27
N ARG A 311 -22.02 -3.37 -7.53
CA ARG A 311 -21.27 -2.17 -7.93
C ARG A 311 -19.80 -2.43 -7.98
N PHE A 312 -19.26 -3.09 -6.97
CA PHE A 312 -17.83 -3.39 -6.91
C PHE A 312 -17.43 -4.36 -8.03
N VAL A 313 -18.10 -5.52 -8.11
CA VAL A 313 -17.77 -6.59 -9.08
C VAL A 313 -17.93 -6.11 -10.53
N ASN A 314 -19.00 -5.38 -10.84
CA ASN A 314 -19.33 -4.90 -12.19
C ASN A 314 -18.80 -3.48 -12.47
N ARG A 315 -17.93 -2.96 -11.61
CA ARG A 315 -17.32 -1.63 -11.79
C ARG A 315 -18.32 -0.47 -11.97
N ARG A 316 -19.44 -0.50 -11.24
CA ARG A 316 -20.40 0.62 -11.19
C ARG A 316 -20.00 1.61 -10.08
N LEU A 317 -18.87 2.29 -10.26
CA LEU A 317 -18.26 3.14 -9.26
C LEU A 317 -19.14 4.37 -8.95
N LEU A 318 -19.02 4.87 -7.72
CA LEU A 318 -19.64 6.12 -7.31
C LEU A 318 -19.00 7.31 -8.05
N LYS A 319 -19.79 8.28 -8.43
CA LYS A 319 -19.31 9.58 -8.92
C LYS A 319 -18.90 10.45 -7.75
N TYR A 320 -18.07 11.45 -8.01
CA TYR A 320 -17.62 12.36 -6.97
C TYR A 320 -17.89 13.82 -7.31
N LYS A 321 -17.96 14.65 -6.28
CA LYS A 321 -18.05 16.09 -6.34
C LYS A 321 -17.17 16.73 -5.27
N ASN A 322 -16.43 17.76 -5.67
CA ASN A 322 -15.75 18.66 -4.73
C ASN A 322 -16.73 19.75 -4.30
N PHE A 323 -16.87 19.96 -3.00
CA PHE A 323 -17.65 21.07 -2.49
C PHE A 323 -16.74 22.13 -1.88
N PRO A 324 -16.94 23.43 -2.24
CA PRO A 324 -16.28 24.53 -1.55
C PRO A 324 -16.65 24.52 -0.06
N GLU A 325 -15.67 24.69 0.83
CA GLU A 325 -15.81 24.64 2.28
C GLU A 325 -16.93 25.54 2.83
N ALA A 326 -17.10 26.73 2.24
CA ALA A 326 -18.08 27.75 2.68
C ALA A 326 -19.56 27.31 2.65
N ASN A 327 -19.92 26.32 1.84
CA ASN A 327 -21.34 25.90 1.67
C ASN A 327 -21.55 24.40 2.00
N ARG A 328 -20.52 23.67 2.38
CA ARG A 328 -20.53 22.21 2.51
C ARG A 328 -21.61 21.74 3.48
N VAL A 329 -21.62 22.25 4.71
CA VAL A 329 -22.54 21.79 5.76
C VAL A 329 -23.99 21.88 5.31
N ARG A 330 -24.39 23.02 4.76
CA ARG A 330 -25.77 23.25 4.29
C ARG A 330 -26.19 22.33 3.15
N TYR A 331 -25.27 22.07 2.19
CA TYR A 331 -25.55 21.16 1.08
C TYR A 331 -25.61 19.72 1.55
N MET A 332 -24.71 19.31 2.46
CA MET A 332 -24.67 17.95 2.98
C MET A 332 -25.92 17.59 3.77
N ASP A 333 -26.38 18.45 4.66
CA ASP A 333 -27.60 18.21 5.44
C ASP A 333 -28.82 18.04 4.54
N ARG A 334 -28.91 18.86 3.50
CA ARG A 334 -29.99 18.74 2.53
C ARG A 334 -29.86 17.50 1.66
N LEU A 335 -28.65 17.14 1.22
CA LEU A 335 -28.42 15.90 0.46
C LEU A 335 -28.80 14.68 1.29
N ARG A 336 -28.38 14.61 2.55
CA ARG A 336 -28.73 13.52 3.46
C ARG A 336 -30.25 13.40 3.63
N SER A 337 -30.91 14.47 4.01
CA SER A 337 -32.37 14.44 4.21
C SER A 337 -33.14 14.10 2.93
N THR A 338 -32.65 14.55 1.76
CA THR A 338 -33.29 14.25 0.48
C THR A 338 -33.08 12.79 0.08
N MET A 339 -31.87 12.24 0.26
CA MET A 339 -31.59 10.82 -0.02
C MET A 339 -32.37 9.88 0.89
N GLU A 340 -32.47 10.21 2.17
CA GLU A 340 -33.30 9.45 3.13
C GLU A 340 -34.79 9.47 2.76
N ALA A 341 -35.31 10.64 2.35
CA ALA A 341 -36.70 10.77 1.92
C ALA A 341 -37.05 9.91 0.69
N ILE A 342 -36.08 9.63 -0.18
CA ILE A 342 -36.25 8.73 -1.34
C ILE A 342 -35.84 7.28 -1.05
N GLY A 343 -35.54 6.94 0.21
CA GLY A 343 -35.22 5.58 0.64
C GLY A 343 -33.78 5.13 0.34
N LEU A 344 -32.86 6.05 0.05
CA LEU A 344 -31.44 5.74 -0.13
C LEU A 344 -30.67 5.94 1.20
N PRO A 345 -30.13 4.86 1.80
CA PRO A 345 -29.35 4.97 3.04
C PRO A 345 -28.06 5.76 2.83
N THR A 346 -27.99 6.94 3.42
CA THR A 346 -26.84 7.85 3.24
C THR A 346 -25.53 7.26 3.71
N ARG A 347 -25.56 6.37 4.74
CA ARG A 347 -24.38 5.65 5.23
C ARG A 347 -23.61 4.91 4.13
N TYR A 348 -24.30 4.37 3.11
CA TYR A 348 -23.71 3.56 2.04
C TYR A 348 -23.65 4.27 0.68
N TYR A 349 -24.47 5.31 0.51
CA TYR A 349 -24.65 5.98 -0.79
C TYR A 349 -24.29 7.47 -0.80
N LEU A 350 -23.85 8.04 0.33
CA LEU A 350 -23.31 9.38 0.41
C LEU A 350 -22.04 9.38 1.25
N LEU A 351 -20.93 9.02 0.61
CA LEU A 351 -19.67 8.80 1.30
C LEU A 351 -18.79 10.04 1.20
N GLU A 352 -18.19 10.42 2.32
CA GLU A 352 -17.27 11.56 2.40
C GLU A 352 -15.83 11.04 2.46
N ASP A 353 -14.95 11.64 1.69
CA ASP A 353 -13.53 11.37 1.72
C ASP A 353 -12.76 12.67 1.91
N GLN A 354 -12.05 12.76 3.02
CA GLN A 354 -11.22 13.91 3.36
C GLN A 354 -9.76 13.54 3.21
N LEU A 355 -9.14 14.05 2.17
CA LEU A 355 -7.72 13.90 1.94
C LEU A 355 -7.01 15.13 2.49
N SER A 356 -6.61 15.07 3.76
CA SER A 356 -5.75 16.08 4.38
C SER A 356 -4.30 15.57 4.40
N GLN A 357 -3.63 15.58 3.25
CA GLN A 357 -2.20 15.28 3.22
C GLN A 357 -1.43 16.48 2.67
N LEU A 358 -0.50 16.94 3.48
CA LEU A 358 0.54 17.85 3.02
C LEU A 358 1.53 17.07 2.16
N PRO A 359 2.00 17.61 1.03
CA PRO A 359 3.14 17.03 0.32
C PRO A 359 4.34 16.76 1.24
N TYR A 360 4.39 17.47 2.32
CA TYR A 360 5.39 17.40 3.38
C TYR A 360 5.14 16.27 4.39
N ASP A 361 3.90 15.92 4.70
CA ASP A 361 3.61 14.73 5.51
C ASP A 361 4.02 13.46 4.78
N LEU A 362 4.01 13.49 3.45
CA LEU A 362 4.64 12.49 2.59
C LEU A 362 6.16 12.44 2.75
N TYR A 363 6.77 13.54 3.16
CA TYR A 363 8.20 13.68 3.42
C TYR A 363 8.52 13.51 4.92
N LYS A 364 7.68 13.99 5.83
CA LYS A 364 7.91 13.98 7.29
C LYS A 364 7.38 12.76 8.02
N GLY A 365 6.77 11.76 7.44
CA GLY A 365 6.27 10.55 8.12
C GLY A 365 5.78 10.76 9.57
N HIS A 366 4.79 10.02 10.01
CA HIS A 366 4.37 10.08 11.42
C HIS A 366 5.45 9.48 12.34
N GLY A 367 6.15 10.32 13.10
CA GLY A 367 6.85 9.88 14.32
C GLY A 367 8.32 10.29 14.47
N THR A 368 9.21 10.05 13.53
CA THR A 368 10.61 10.50 13.60
C THR A 368 11.00 11.11 12.28
N TYR A 369 11.36 12.38 12.35
CA TYR A 369 11.81 13.14 11.18
C TYR A 369 13.13 12.58 10.66
N GLU A 370 13.08 11.82 9.59
CA GLU A 370 14.25 11.42 8.82
C GLU A 370 14.28 12.25 7.53
N GLY A 371 15.03 13.36 7.54
CA GLY A 371 15.28 14.16 6.35
C GLY A 371 16.14 13.42 5.32
N ILE A 372 16.13 13.89 4.10
CA ILE A 372 17.10 13.46 3.09
C ILE A 372 18.33 14.35 3.21
N TYR A 373 19.48 13.76 3.52
CA TYR A 373 20.73 14.50 3.71
C TYR A 373 21.66 14.37 2.52
N LEU A 374 22.21 15.53 2.13
CA LEU A 374 23.27 15.63 1.14
C LEU A 374 24.63 15.68 1.87
N LYS A 375 25.57 14.84 1.45
CA LYS A 375 26.97 14.95 1.84
C LYS A 375 27.66 15.93 0.88
N MET A 376 27.98 17.10 1.42
CA MET A 376 28.57 18.20 0.67
C MET A 376 30.05 17.94 0.40
N ASN A 377 30.63 18.66 -0.57
CA ASN A 377 32.04 18.52 -0.91
C ASN A 377 33.01 19.03 0.18
N ASP A 378 32.50 19.89 1.08
CA ASP A 378 33.22 20.38 2.28
C ASP A 378 33.17 19.35 3.45
N GLY A 379 32.43 18.24 3.30
CA GLY A 379 32.26 17.20 4.31
C GLY A 379 31.00 17.38 5.18
N ASP A 380 30.35 18.55 5.12
CA ASP A 380 29.13 18.82 5.88
C ASP A 380 27.95 17.97 5.38
N ARG A 381 27.00 17.70 6.28
CA ARG A 381 25.69 17.15 5.96
C ARG A 381 24.67 18.29 5.97
N ARG A 382 23.86 18.41 4.91
CA ARG A 382 22.77 19.39 4.83
C ARG A 382 21.49 18.68 4.39
N GLU A 383 20.40 19.05 5.04
CA GLU A 383 19.08 18.56 4.66
C GLU A 383 18.68 19.16 3.30
N ILE A 384 18.07 18.37 2.41
CA ILE A 384 17.83 18.78 1.01
C ILE A 384 16.95 20.03 0.89
N SER A 385 16.00 20.25 1.80
CA SER A 385 15.13 21.44 1.77
C SER A 385 15.90 22.75 2.09
N GLU A 386 17.07 22.65 2.72
CA GLU A 386 17.91 23.82 3.00
C GLU A 386 18.66 24.30 1.76
N VAL A 387 18.86 23.41 0.77
CA VAL A 387 19.68 23.67 -0.41
C VAL A 387 18.91 23.63 -1.73
N SER A 388 17.73 22.99 -1.75
CA SER A 388 16.86 22.88 -2.92
C SER A 388 15.63 23.79 -2.81
N MET A 389 15.57 24.83 -3.63
CA MET A 389 14.40 25.70 -3.74
C MET A 389 13.15 24.95 -4.23
N LEU A 390 13.33 23.92 -5.07
CA LEU A 390 12.23 23.09 -5.59
C LEU A 390 11.60 22.30 -4.45
N VAL A 391 12.41 21.59 -3.65
CA VAL A 391 11.92 20.83 -2.50
C VAL A 391 11.24 21.75 -1.49
N GLN A 392 11.83 22.89 -1.18
CA GLN A 392 11.24 23.88 -0.28
C GLN A 392 9.87 24.38 -0.78
N SER A 393 9.71 24.60 -2.08
CA SER A 393 8.44 25.04 -2.67
C SER A 393 7.35 23.97 -2.56
N ILE A 394 7.70 22.68 -2.77
CA ILE A 394 6.75 21.55 -2.60
C ILE A 394 6.31 21.44 -1.14
N LEU A 395 7.24 21.58 -0.19
CA LEU A 395 6.96 21.48 1.23
C LEU A 395 5.97 22.54 1.74
N ASN A 396 5.97 23.72 1.14
CA ASN A 396 5.11 24.84 1.52
C ASN A 396 3.71 24.77 0.86
N SER A 397 3.49 23.87 -0.10
CA SER A 397 2.19 23.74 -0.77
C SER A 397 1.25 22.86 0.06
N ARG A 398 0.18 23.45 0.62
CA ARG A 398 -0.93 22.72 1.27
C ARG A 398 -2.02 22.47 0.25
N GLN A 399 -2.38 21.21 0.05
CA GLN A 399 -3.58 20.85 -0.69
C GLN A 399 -4.47 19.99 0.22
N SER A 400 -5.68 20.49 0.49
CA SER A 400 -6.77 19.70 1.03
C SER A 400 -7.72 19.37 -0.11
N ASP A 401 -8.11 18.12 -0.24
CA ASP A 401 -9.05 17.68 -1.25
C ASP A 401 -10.18 16.91 -0.54
N GLU A 402 -11.37 17.51 -0.55
CA GLU A 402 -12.56 16.94 0.08
C GLU A 402 -13.56 16.58 -0.99
N LYS A 403 -13.92 15.30 -1.04
CA LYS A 403 -14.84 14.77 -2.04
C LYS A 403 -16.04 14.09 -1.39
N ILE A 404 -17.17 14.19 -2.07
CA ILE A 404 -18.38 13.44 -1.76
C ILE A 404 -18.63 12.47 -2.90
N TYR A 405 -18.91 11.22 -2.55
CA TYR A 405 -19.18 10.15 -3.50
C TYR A 405 -20.65 9.73 -3.43
N TYR A 406 -21.28 9.53 -4.61
CA TYR A 406 -22.72 9.27 -4.74
C TYR A 406 -23.03 8.36 -5.94
N PRO A 407 -24.14 7.59 -5.92
CA PRO A 407 -24.57 6.70 -6.98
C PRO A 407 -25.36 7.45 -8.06
N GLU A 408 -24.71 8.14 -8.99
CA GLU A 408 -25.36 8.93 -10.05
C GLU A 408 -26.36 8.10 -10.87
N ASP A 409 -26.04 6.84 -11.16
CA ASP A 409 -26.90 5.91 -11.89
C ASP A 409 -28.24 5.65 -11.19
N VAL A 410 -28.25 5.53 -9.86
CA VAL A 410 -29.47 5.39 -9.06
C VAL A 410 -30.30 6.66 -9.14
N LEU A 411 -29.65 7.82 -8.94
CA LEU A 411 -30.32 9.13 -9.02
C LEU A 411 -30.93 9.37 -10.40
N LEU A 412 -30.23 9.01 -11.47
CA LEU A 412 -30.75 9.16 -12.84
C LEU A 412 -31.97 8.28 -13.12
N ASN A 413 -32.04 7.11 -12.52
CA ASN A 413 -33.09 6.12 -12.75
C ASN A 413 -34.30 6.25 -11.80
N LEU A 414 -34.31 7.21 -10.86
CA LEU A 414 -35.47 7.50 -10.03
C LEU A 414 -36.65 7.90 -10.92
N LYS A 415 -37.76 7.15 -10.82
CA LYS A 415 -39.02 7.41 -11.54
C LYS A 415 -39.89 8.40 -10.79
N ASP A 416 -39.93 8.26 -9.48
CA ASP A 416 -40.61 9.12 -8.55
C ASP A 416 -39.68 10.23 -8.03
N HIS A 417 -40.21 11.22 -7.32
CA HIS A 417 -39.43 12.31 -6.71
C HIS A 417 -38.68 13.20 -7.70
N ALA A 418 -39.37 13.63 -8.77
CA ALA A 418 -38.75 14.41 -9.87
C ALA A 418 -38.08 15.73 -9.42
N SER A 419 -38.64 16.43 -8.42
CA SER A 419 -38.08 17.66 -7.86
C SER A 419 -36.80 17.42 -7.09
N GLU A 420 -36.79 16.40 -6.23
CA GLU A 420 -35.64 15.98 -5.44
C GLU A 420 -34.51 15.50 -6.34
N LYS A 421 -34.81 14.65 -7.31
CA LYS A 421 -33.87 14.19 -8.34
C LYS A 421 -33.22 15.35 -9.07
N THR A 422 -34.03 16.29 -9.58
CA THR A 422 -33.53 17.46 -10.34
C THR A 422 -32.60 18.30 -9.47
N TRP A 423 -33.03 18.59 -8.23
CA TRP A 423 -32.20 19.35 -7.29
C TRP A 423 -30.88 18.63 -6.94
N MET A 424 -30.91 17.32 -6.64
CA MET A 424 -29.71 16.55 -6.32
C MET A 424 -28.74 16.54 -7.51
N LEU A 425 -29.22 16.24 -8.70
CA LEU A 425 -28.37 16.16 -9.89
C LEU A 425 -27.76 17.53 -10.24
N SER A 426 -28.54 18.62 -10.16
CA SER A 426 -28.01 19.98 -10.38
C SER A 426 -26.96 20.35 -9.33
N THR A 427 -27.19 20.00 -8.06
CA THR A 427 -26.25 20.25 -6.97
C THR A 427 -24.96 19.43 -7.14
N LEU A 428 -25.07 18.14 -7.46
CA LEU A 428 -23.95 17.21 -7.53
C LEU A 428 -23.15 17.34 -8.84
N ARG A 429 -23.79 17.66 -9.96
CA ARG A 429 -23.11 17.91 -11.24
C ARG A 429 -22.54 19.33 -11.34
N GLY A 430 -23.15 20.29 -10.66
CA GLY A 430 -22.72 21.69 -10.66
C GLY A 430 -23.22 22.46 -11.90
N ASP A 431 -24.39 22.05 -12.42
CA ASP A 431 -25.10 22.72 -13.51
C ASP A 431 -25.89 23.91 -12.98
#